data_06c07b54f582f02b777fffae80390b6f
#
_entry.id   06c07b54f582f02b777fffae80390b6f
#
_cell.length_a   1.000
_cell.length_b   1.000
_cell.length_c   1.000
_cell.angle_alpha   90.00
_cell.angle_beta   90.00
_cell.angle_gamma   90.00
#
_symmetry.space_group_name_H-M   'P 1'
#
loop_
_entity.id
_entity.type
_entity.pdbx_description
1 polymer ?
#
loop_
_entity_poly.entity_id
_entity_poly.type
_entity_poly.pdbx_seq_one_letter_code
_entity_poly.pdbx_strand_id
1 'polypeptide(L)'
;FYDKIEWWDIVMHILSGIILGVIGNVILGEDFKCSSIVRFLFVIGIACIGGLVWEIYEFSIDIFFGLDTQLSKISGVLDTMLDLIADLSGGIATGIYLSCKKFMRYIE
;
A
#
# COMPACT_ATOMS: atom_id res chain seq x y z
N PHE A 1 -23.68 4.28 -8.66
CA PHE A 1 -23.39 3.62 -7.36
C PHE A 1 -22.10 2.82 -7.42
N TYR A 2 -21.96 2.00 -8.47
CA TYR A 2 -20.76 1.19 -8.67
C TYR A 2 -19.50 2.06 -8.79
N ASP A 3 -19.59 3.15 -9.54
CA ASP A 3 -18.48 4.08 -9.74
C ASP A 3 -18.01 4.69 -8.41
N LYS A 4 -18.94 4.99 -7.51
CA LYS A 4 -18.62 5.54 -6.20
C LYS A 4 -17.91 4.51 -5.33
N ILE A 5 -18.31 3.24 -5.39
CA ILE A 5 -17.67 2.16 -4.64
C ILE A 5 -16.25 1.97 -5.15
N GLU A 6 -16.05 1.96 -6.46
CA GLU A 6 -14.74 1.77 -7.07
C GLU A 6 -13.78 2.89 -6.69
N TRP A 7 -14.25 4.14 -6.76
CA TRP A 7 -13.44 5.29 -6.36
C TRP A 7 -13.07 5.22 -4.89
N TRP A 8 -14.03 4.89 -4.04
CA TRP A 8 -13.81 4.77 -2.61
C TRP A 8 -12.79 3.68 -2.28
N ASP A 9 -12.87 2.57 -2.99
CA ASP A 9 -11.95 1.45 -2.81
C ASP A 9 -10.51 1.87 -3.09
N ILE A 10 -10.29 2.61 -4.17
CA ILE A 10 -8.97 3.13 -4.52
C ILE A 10 -8.44 4.06 -3.42
N VAL A 11 -9.28 4.97 -2.93
CA VAL A 11 -8.89 5.89 -1.87
C VAL A 11 -8.49 5.12 -0.61
N MET A 12 -9.26 4.10 -0.25
CA MET A 12 -8.95 3.29 0.93
C MET A 12 -7.63 2.55 0.77
N HIS A 13 -7.33 2.07 -0.43
CA HIS A 13 -6.06 1.40 -0.69
C HIS A 13 -4.87 2.35 -0.62
N ILE A 14 -5.02 3.58 -1.12
CA ILE A 14 -3.98 4.60 -0.98
C ILE A 14 -3.71 4.89 0.50
N LEU A 15 -4.77 5.08 1.28
CA LEU A 15 -4.64 5.33 2.71
C LEU A 15 -3.99 4.16 3.43
N SER A 16 -4.37 2.93 3.08
CA SER A 16 -3.76 1.74 3.65
C SER A 16 -2.28 1.67 3.34
N GLY A 17 -1.89 2.01 2.12
CA GLY A 17 -0.48 2.07 1.72
C GLY A 17 0.30 3.08 2.55
N ILE A 18 -0.28 4.25 2.80
CA ILE A 18 0.34 5.27 3.63
C ILE A 18 0.51 4.77 5.07
N ILE A 19 -0.54 4.20 5.65
CA ILE A 19 -0.52 3.69 7.02
C ILE A 19 0.53 2.58 7.16
N LEU A 20 0.54 1.64 6.22
CA LEU A 20 1.49 0.53 6.24
C LEU A 20 2.92 1.03 6.05
N GLY A 21 3.11 2.06 5.23
CA GLY A 21 4.42 2.67 5.07
C GLY A 21 4.92 3.27 6.37
N VAL A 22 4.05 4.00 7.09
CA VAL A 22 4.39 4.56 8.39
C VAL A 22 4.72 3.44 9.39
N ILE A 23 3.93 2.39 9.41
CA ILE A 23 4.17 1.23 10.27
C ILE A 23 5.53 0.61 9.94
N GLY A 24 5.85 0.47 8.64
CA GLY A 24 7.14 -0.04 8.21
C GLY A 24 8.30 0.79 8.73
N ASN A 25 8.15 2.11 8.69
CA ASN A 25 9.18 3.00 9.21
C ASN A 25 9.35 2.84 10.73
N VAL A 26 8.25 2.67 11.46
CA VAL A 26 8.28 2.45 12.90
C VAL A 26 8.94 1.12 13.24
N ILE A 27 8.61 0.07 12.49
CA ILE A 27 9.22 -1.26 12.69
C ILE A 27 10.73 -1.20 12.51
N LEU A 28 11.17 -0.53 11.46
CA LEU A 28 12.60 -0.39 11.19
C LEU A 28 13.30 0.42 12.28
N GLY A 29 12.62 1.45 12.79
CA GLY A 29 13.16 2.31 13.83
C GLY A 29 14.03 3.43 13.26
N GLU A 30 13.96 4.59 13.91
CA GLU A 30 14.74 5.76 13.48
C GLU A 30 16.23 5.57 13.69
N ASP A 31 16.60 4.81 14.72
CA ASP A 31 18.01 4.59 15.09
C ASP A 31 18.69 3.54 14.23
N PHE A 32 17.93 2.81 13.42
CA PHE A 32 18.52 1.80 12.55
C PHE A 32 19.32 2.48 11.45
N LYS A 33 20.61 2.18 11.43
CA LYS A 33 21.52 2.82 10.47
C LYS A 33 21.46 2.10 9.12
N CYS A 34 20.85 2.75 8.15
CA CYS A 34 20.82 2.28 6.77
C CYS A 34 20.76 3.48 5.85
N SER A 35 21.07 3.26 4.57
CA SER A 35 20.96 4.35 3.59
C SER A 35 19.50 4.77 3.42
N SER A 36 19.31 5.99 2.93
CA SER A 36 17.95 6.48 2.67
C SER A 36 17.22 5.63 1.64
N ILE A 37 17.94 5.12 0.65
CA ILE A 37 17.31 4.26 -0.37
C ILE A 37 16.85 2.93 0.22
N VAL A 38 17.61 2.36 1.14
CA VAL A 38 17.22 1.11 1.80
C VAL A 38 15.98 1.32 2.64
N ARG A 39 15.92 2.41 3.41
CA ARG A 39 14.75 2.73 4.21
C ARG A 39 13.53 2.99 3.33
N PHE A 40 13.71 3.73 2.24
CA PHE A 40 12.66 4.00 1.27
C PHE A 40 12.09 2.71 0.71
N LEU A 41 12.96 1.79 0.28
CA LEU A 41 12.52 0.51 -0.27
C LEU A 41 11.84 -0.36 0.79
N PHE A 42 12.31 -0.32 2.03
CA PHE A 42 11.68 -1.07 3.12
C PHE A 42 10.25 -0.57 3.37
N VAL A 43 10.07 0.74 3.42
CA VAL A 43 8.75 1.35 3.65
C VAL A 43 7.78 0.97 2.54
N ILE A 44 8.21 1.08 1.29
CA ILE A 44 7.40 0.68 0.14
C ILE A 44 7.10 -0.82 0.19
N GLY A 45 8.11 -1.63 0.54
CA GLY A 45 7.95 -3.07 0.62
C GLY A 45 6.88 -3.49 1.62
N ILE A 46 6.86 -2.88 2.80
CA ILE A 46 5.84 -3.17 3.81
C ILE A 46 4.43 -2.81 3.29
N ALA A 47 4.30 -1.65 2.63
CA ALA A 47 3.02 -1.25 2.04
C ALA A 47 2.56 -2.25 0.99
N CYS A 48 3.47 -2.67 0.11
CA CYS A 48 3.16 -3.64 -0.95
C CYS A 48 2.82 -5.01 -0.40
N ILE A 49 3.55 -5.48 0.63
CA ILE A 49 3.27 -6.76 1.27
C ILE A 49 1.88 -6.75 1.88
N GLY A 50 1.51 -5.65 2.57
CA GLY A 50 0.18 -5.53 3.13
C GLY A 50 -0.90 -5.59 2.06
N GLY A 51 -0.70 -4.88 0.96
CA GLY A 51 -1.64 -4.92 -0.16
C GLY A 51 -1.75 -6.31 -0.78
N LEU A 52 -0.62 -6.98 -0.94
CA LEU A 52 -0.60 -8.33 -1.50
C LEU A 52 -1.33 -9.32 -0.58
N VAL A 53 -1.10 -9.24 0.72
CA VAL A 53 -1.78 -10.11 1.70
C VAL A 53 -3.29 -9.88 1.63
N TRP A 54 -3.72 -8.62 1.53
CA TRP A 54 -5.14 -8.30 1.43
C TRP A 54 -5.77 -8.90 0.16
N GLU A 55 -5.08 -8.78 -0.97
CA GLU A 55 -5.58 -9.34 -2.23
C GLU A 55 -5.66 -10.87 -2.20
N ILE A 56 -4.68 -11.52 -1.56
CA ILE A 56 -4.72 -12.97 -1.37
C ILE A 56 -5.91 -13.35 -0.47
N TYR A 57 -6.19 -12.55 0.55
CA TYR A 57 -7.33 -12.74 1.42
C TYR A 57 -8.63 -12.67 0.64
N GLU A 58 -8.82 -11.64 -0.19
CA GLU A 58 -10.01 -11.50 -1.02
C GLU A 58 -10.16 -12.66 -1.99
N PHE A 59 -9.06 -13.05 -2.63
CA PHE A 59 -9.05 -14.18 -3.56
C PHE A 59 -9.48 -15.47 -2.84
N SER A 60 -8.98 -15.70 -1.63
CA SER A 60 -9.32 -16.88 -0.85
C SER A 60 -10.81 -16.90 -0.47
N ILE A 61 -11.34 -15.75 -0.06
CA ILE A 61 -12.76 -15.63 0.26
C ILE A 61 -13.61 -15.94 -0.99
N ASP A 62 -13.21 -15.39 -2.14
CA ASP A 62 -13.95 -15.61 -3.37
C ASP A 62 -14.02 -17.09 -3.73
N ILE A 63 -12.91 -17.80 -3.59
CA ILE A 63 -12.84 -19.23 -3.91
C ILE A 63 -13.65 -20.06 -2.91
N PHE A 64 -13.44 -19.84 -1.61
CA PHE A 64 -14.01 -20.68 -0.57
C PHE A 64 -15.50 -20.44 -0.34
N PHE A 65 -15.98 -19.21 -0.55
CA PHE A 65 -17.35 -18.84 -0.26
C PHE A 65 -18.17 -18.49 -1.52
N GLY A 66 -17.57 -18.60 -2.69
CA GLY A 66 -18.28 -18.29 -3.94
C GLY A 66 -18.64 -16.83 -4.10
N LEU A 67 -17.85 -15.93 -3.47
CA LEU A 67 -18.07 -14.50 -3.57
C LEU A 67 -17.29 -13.92 -4.75
N ASP A 68 -17.44 -12.62 -4.98
CA ASP A 68 -16.72 -11.91 -6.02
C ASP A 68 -16.20 -10.58 -5.49
N THR A 69 -15.47 -10.64 -4.36
CA THR A 69 -14.93 -9.44 -3.72
C THR A 69 -13.88 -8.75 -4.59
N GLN A 70 -13.20 -9.51 -5.46
CA GLN A 70 -12.24 -8.95 -6.39
C GLN A 70 -12.88 -8.44 -7.68
N LEU A 71 -14.21 -8.59 -7.82
CA LEU A 71 -14.94 -8.17 -9.01
C LEU A 71 -14.40 -8.78 -10.30
N SER A 72 -13.84 -9.99 -10.22
CA SER A 72 -13.21 -10.64 -11.37
C SER A 72 -14.20 -10.95 -12.48
N LYS A 73 -15.48 -11.16 -12.14
CA LYS A 73 -16.52 -11.42 -13.11
C LYS A 73 -16.93 -10.18 -13.89
N ILE A 74 -16.64 -8.99 -13.36
CA ILE A 74 -17.02 -7.71 -13.98
C ILE A 74 -15.82 -7.07 -14.67
N SER A 75 -14.69 -6.97 -13.95
CA SER A 75 -13.53 -6.21 -14.41
C SER A 75 -12.29 -7.07 -14.71
N GLY A 76 -12.40 -8.41 -14.53
CA GLY A 76 -11.24 -9.28 -14.67
C GLY A 76 -10.20 -8.97 -13.60
N VAL A 77 -8.97 -8.73 -14.03
CA VAL A 77 -7.88 -8.40 -13.08
C VAL A 77 -7.76 -6.90 -12.82
N LEU A 78 -8.57 -6.06 -13.49
CA LEU A 78 -8.41 -4.62 -13.41
C LEU A 78 -8.56 -4.11 -11.98
N ASP A 79 -9.60 -4.55 -11.27
CA ASP A 79 -9.85 -4.11 -9.89
C ASP A 79 -8.65 -4.43 -8.99
N THR A 80 -8.17 -5.67 -9.06
CA THR A 80 -7.03 -6.11 -8.27
C THR A 80 -5.77 -5.31 -8.59
N MET A 81 -5.51 -5.08 -9.87
CA MET A 81 -4.32 -4.32 -10.28
C MET A 81 -4.40 -2.88 -9.85
N LEU A 82 -5.57 -2.25 -9.94
CA LEU A 82 -5.74 -0.86 -9.46
C LEU A 82 -5.53 -0.77 -7.96
N ASP A 83 -6.01 -1.76 -7.20
CA ASP A 83 -5.80 -1.80 -5.76
C ASP A 83 -4.31 -1.91 -5.41
N LEU A 84 -3.59 -2.76 -6.12
CA LEU A 84 -2.14 -2.91 -5.90
C LEU A 84 -1.38 -1.64 -6.26
N ILE A 85 -1.76 -0.99 -7.36
CA ILE A 85 -1.15 0.29 -7.76
C ILE A 85 -1.44 1.36 -6.70
N ALA A 86 -2.66 1.38 -6.16
CA ALA A 86 -3.02 2.34 -5.12
C ALA A 86 -2.20 2.11 -3.84
N ASP A 87 -2.03 0.85 -3.43
CA ASP A 87 -1.20 0.51 -2.28
C ASP A 87 0.25 0.95 -2.49
N LEU A 88 0.80 0.66 -3.66
CA LEU A 88 2.15 1.07 -4.03
C LEU A 88 2.29 2.59 -4.00
N SER A 89 1.30 3.30 -4.55
CA SER A 89 1.31 4.77 -4.57
C SER A 89 1.34 5.35 -3.16
N GLY A 90 0.55 4.77 -2.24
CA GLY A 90 0.55 5.19 -0.85
C GLY A 90 1.90 4.97 -0.18
N GLY A 91 2.53 3.81 -0.44
CA GLY A 91 3.86 3.51 0.07
C GLY A 91 4.92 4.46 -0.46
N ILE A 92 4.87 4.77 -1.75
CA ILE A 92 5.80 5.71 -2.37
C ILE A 92 5.63 7.11 -1.77
N ALA A 93 4.39 7.57 -1.60
CA ALA A 93 4.12 8.88 -1.00
C ALA A 93 4.71 8.97 0.40
N THR A 94 4.53 7.93 1.21
CA THR A 94 5.10 7.88 2.56
C THR A 94 6.62 7.90 2.52
N GLY A 95 7.22 7.10 1.64
CA GLY A 95 8.67 7.05 1.49
C GLY A 95 9.26 8.40 1.09
N ILE A 96 8.61 9.10 0.16
CA ILE A 96 9.03 10.43 -0.26
C ILE A 96 8.93 11.40 0.90
N TYR A 97 7.80 11.40 1.62
CA TYR A 97 7.60 12.29 2.77
C TYR A 97 8.69 12.08 3.82
N LEU A 98 8.98 10.84 4.17
CA LEU A 98 10.00 10.54 5.17
C LEU A 98 11.40 10.94 4.71
N SER A 99 11.70 10.78 3.43
CA SER A 99 12.98 11.21 2.87
C SER A 99 13.12 12.73 2.93
N CYS A 100 12.05 13.46 2.58
CA CYS A 100 12.06 14.92 2.67
C CYS A 100 12.21 15.40 4.10
N LYS A 101 11.52 14.76 5.04
CA LYS A 101 11.61 15.10 6.45
C LYS A 101 13.03 14.92 6.98
N LYS A 102 13.67 13.82 6.62
CA LYS A 102 15.06 13.56 6.99
C LYS A 102 15.99 14.61 6.41
N PHE A 103 15.79 14.96 5.13
CA PHE A 103 16.58 15.98 4.45
C PHE A 103 16.43 17.34 5.14
N MET A 104 15.22 17.73 5.51
CA MET A 104 14.96 18.98 6.19
C MET A 104 15.66 19.04 7.57
N ARG A 105 15.64 17.93 8.30
CA ARG A 105 16.37 17.83 9.57
C ARG A 105 17.87 18.02 9.38
N TYR A 106 18.40 17.47 8.29
CA TYR A 106 19.82 17.57 7.98
C TYR A 106 20.23 19.01 7.72
N ILE A 107 19.36 19.78 7.06
CA ILE A 107 19.62 21.20 6.76
C ILE A 107 19.58 22.06 8.01
N GLU A 108 18.68 21.78 8.94
CA GLU A 108 18.57 22.52 10.19
C GLU A 108 19.78 22.27 11.09
#